data_a3ab9288f717aa5d8720bdb34d705e05
#
_entry.id   a3ab9288f717aa5d8720bdb34d705e05
#
_cell.length_a   1.000
_cell.length_b   1.000
_cell.length_c   1.000
_cell.angle_alpha   90.00
_cell.angle_beta   90.00
_cell.angle_gamma   90.00
#
_symmetry.space_group_name_H-M   'P 1'
#
loop_
_entity.id
_entity.type
_entity.pdbx_description
1 polymer ?
#
loop_
_entity_poly.entity_id
_entity_poly.type
_entity_poly.pdbx_seq_one_letter_code
_entity_poly.pdbx_strand_id
1 'polypeptide(L)'
;IRDRAMGASSVTFGPGTSISAAAGQLGKDLPGITVNPESFQGVEGNIGGKGWSYAGSTKDGLNRLAEEYGFSWSVQEGTLKCMGDKFMLSSSVELNGDNGGLINISPILSGPLQWTTGVKIKALYVPGITVGSSVKVSSKLNKSLSGTYRVHTIGIDLDAYSSNWTMDIESYKLGVKVK
;
A
#
# COMPACT_ATOMS: atom_id res chain seq x y z
N ILE A 1 -17.80 -7.70 -1.08
CA ILE A 1 -17.39 -7.22 -2.43
C ILE A 1 -17.42 -8.44 -3.32
N ARG A 2 -18.40 -8.50 -4.23
CA ARG A 2 -18.55 -9.63 -5.17
C ARG A 2 -17.30 -9.71 -6.04
N ASP A 3 -16.77 -10.92 -6.21
CA ASP A 3 -15.81 -11.27 -7.26
C ASP A 3 -16.36 -10.82 -8.61
N ARG A 4 -16.03 -9.60 -9.01
CA ARG A 4 -16.22 -9.18 -10.40
C ARG A 4 -15.28 -10.04 -11.22
N ALA A 5 -15.80 -10.64 -12.27
CA ALA A 5 -15.10 -11.52 -13.17
C ALA A 5 -13.67 -11.02 -13.39
N MET A 6 -12.73 -11.78 -12.87
CA MET A 6 -11.31 -11.47 -13.00
C MET A 6 -10.98 -11.59 -14.47
N GLY A 7 -10.50 -10.52 -15.10
CA GLY A 7 -10.05 -10.56 -16.47
C GLY A 7 -9.05 -11.69 -16.69
N ALA A 8 -8.98 -12.22 -17.88
CA ALA A 8 -7.94 -13.16 -18.27
C ALA A 8 -6.91 -12.43 -19.12
N SER A 9 -5.64 -12.62 -18.81
CA SER A 9 -4.52 -12.03 -19.53
C SER A 9 -3.64 -13.10 -20.13
N SER A 10 -3.19 -12.87 -21.38
CA SER A 10 -2.12 -13.64 -22.01
C SER A 10 -1.11 -12.63 -22.56
N VAL A 11 -0.03 -12.43 -21.83
CA VAL A 11 0.93 -11.38 -22.13
C VAL A 11 2.37 -11.90 -22.11
N THR A 12 3.20 -11.31 -22.94
CA THR A 12 4.65 -11.54 -22.95
C THR A 12 5.35 -10.20 -23.07
N PHE A 13 6.24 -9.93 -22.12
CA PHE A 13 7.06 -8.72 -22.12
C PHE A 13 8.52 -9.09 -22.38
N GLY A 14 9.12 -8.41 -23.32
CA GLY A 14 10.55 -8.58 -23.64
C GLY A 14 11.46 -7.96 -22.56
N PRO A 15 12.74 -8.34 -22.57
CA PRO A 15 13.74 -7.69 -21.74
C PRO A 15 13.77 -6.18 -21.95
N GLY A 16 13.95 -5.42 -20.88
CA GLY A 16 13.99 -3.96 -20.93
C GLY A 16 12.63 -3.28 -20.89
N THR A 17 11.52 -4.01 -20.96
CA THR A 17 10.18 -3.42 -20.74
C THR A 17 10.08 -2.88 -19.32
N SER A 18 9.61 -1.64 -19.14
CA SER A 18 9.43 -1.07 -17.79
C SER A 18 8.36 -1.83 -17.01
N ILE A 19 8.60 -2.01 -15.71
CA ILE A 19 7.68 -2.74 -14.83
C ILE A 19 6.33 -2.01 -14.75
N SER A 20 6.35 -0.67 -14.73
CA SER A 20 5.12 0.14 -14.75
C SER A 20 4.29 -0.07 -16.03
N ALA A 21 4.95 -0.18 -17.20
CA ALA A 21 4.25 -0.46 -18.46
C ALA A 21 3.66 -1.89 -18.45
N ALA A 22 4.39 -2.87 -17.95
CA ALA A 22 3.91 -4.25 -17.84
C ALA A 22 2.70 -4.36 -16.89
N ALA A 23 2.77 -3.74 -15.71
CA ALA A 23 1.66 -3.69 -14.76
C ALA A 23 0.46 -2.92 -15.34
N GLY A 24 0.72 -1.83 -16.07
CA GLY A 24 -0.31 -1.06 -16.75
C GLY A 24 -1.02 -1.85 -17.85
N GLN A 25 -0.29 -2.66 -18.61
CA GLN A 25 -0.88 -3.52 -19.63
C GLN A 25 -1.78 -4.59 -19.03
N LEU A 26 -1.32 -5.25 -17.94
CA LEU A 26 -2.16 -6.19 -17.19
C LEU A 26 -3.39 -5.50 -16.60
N GLY A 27 -3.22 -4.28 -16.08
CA GLY A 27 -4.33 -3.51 -15.51
C GLY A 27 -5.45 -3.19 -16.50
N LYS A 28 -5.13 -3.03 -17.78
CA LYS A 28 -6.14 -2.80 -18.83
C LYS A 28 -7.07 -4.00 -19.08
N ASP A 29 -6.59 -5.20 -18.74
CA ASP A 29 -7.40 -6.42 -18.84
C ASP A 29 -8.38 -6.60 -17.66
N LEU A 30 -8.32 -5.72 -16.66
CA LEU A 30 -9.27 -5.70 -15.55
C LEU A 30 -10.56 -4.96 -15.97
N PRO A 31 -11.73 -5.62 -15.91
CA PRO A 31 -12.97 -5.02 -16.36
C PRO A 31 -13.35 -3.78 -15.55
N GLY A 32 -13.60 -2.66 -16.21
CA GLY A 32 -14.06 -1.42 -15.58
C GLY A 32 -13.00 -0.72 -14.71
N ILE A 33 -11.72 -1.02 -14.90
CA ILE A 33 -10.61 -0.37 -14.20
C ILE A 33 -9.89 0.56 -15.16
N THR A 34 -9.63 1.78 -14.70
CA THR A 34 -8.82 2.77 -15.40
C THR A 34 -7.36 2.63 -14.99
N VAL A 35 -6.46 2.78 -15.95
CA VAL A 35 -5.01 2.75 -15.70
C VAL A 35 -4.43 4.11 -16.07
N ASN A 36 -3.98 4.86 -15.07
CA ASN A 36 -3.34 6.16 -15.24
C ASN A 36 -1.84 6.06 -15.01
N PRO A 37 -0.97 6.69 -15.82
CA PRO A 37 0.48 6.70 -15.61
C PRO A 37 0.89 7.22 -14.22
N GLU A 38 0.18 8.21 -13.68
CA GLU A 38 0.41 8.81 -12.36
C GLU A 38 0.12 7.85 -11.19
N SER A 39 -0.55 6.74 -11.47
CA SER A 39 -0.90 5.74 -10.47
C SER A 39 0.24 4.77 -10.17
N PHE A 40 1.37 4.88 -10.86
CA PHE A 40 2.55 4.03 -10.68
C PHE A 40 3.64 4.79 -9.93
N GLN A 41 3.58 4.76 -8.60
CA GLN A 41 4.49 5.53 -7.76
C GLN A 41 5.62 4.66 -7.20
N GLY A 42 6.86 5.02 -7.51
CA GLY A 42 8.03 4.26 -7.07
C GLY A 42 8.13 2.84 -7.66
N VAL A 43 7.37 2.55 -8.72
CA VAL A 43 7.49 1.30 -9.49
C VAL A 43 8.53 1.52 -10.56
N GLU A 44 9.79 1.29 -10.18
CA GLU A 44 10.96 1.55 -11.02
C GLU A 44 11.61 0.25 -11.49
N GLY A 45 12.38 0.35 -12.57
CA GLY A 45 13.13 -0.76 -13.13
C GLY A 45 12.50 -1.37 -14.37
N ASN A 46 13.21 -2.37 -14.91
CA ASN A 46 12.83 -3.03 -16.15
C ASN A 46 12.83 -4.55 -15.96
N ILE A 47 12.04 -5.22 -16.78
CA ILE A 47 12.01 -6.67 -16.87
C ILE A 47 13.39 -7.18 -17.30
N GLY A 48 13.89 -8.15 -16.54
CA GLY A 48 15.23 -8.71 -16.74
C GLY A 48 15.42 -9.46 -18.06
N GLY A 49 16.66 -9.91 -18.31
CA GLY A 49 17.10 -10.46 -19.60
C GLY A 49 16.36 -11.69 -20.11
N LYS A 50 15.59 -12.38 -19.26
CA LYS A 50 14.78 -13.53 -19.67
C LYS A 50 13.38 -13.14 -20.17
N GLY A 51 13.01 -11.86 -20.07
CA GLY A 51 11.63 -11.43 -20.31
C GLY A 51 10.67 -11.95 -19.22
N TRP A 52 9.39 -11.69 -19.38
CA TRP A 52 8.34 -12.15 -18.48
C TRP A 52 7.09 -12.52 -19.29
N SER A 53 6.55 -13.70 -19.04
CA SER A 53 5.33 -14.16 -19.69
C SER A 53 4.35 -14.73 -18.68
N TYR A 54 3.08 -14.50 -18.94
CA TYR A 54 1.99 -14.95 -18.12
C TYR A 54 0.73 -15.23 -18.93
N ALA A 55 0.04 -16.32 -18.60
CA ALA A 55 -1.29 -16.63 -19.12
C ALA A 55 -2.16 -17.14 -17.94
N GLY A 56 -3.29 -16.49 -17.71
CA GLY A 56 -4.20 -16.83 -16.62
C GLY A 56 -5.03 -15.64 -16.14
N SER A 57 -5.46 -15.67 -14.88
CA SER A 57 -6.20 -14.58 -14.26
C SER A 57 -5.35 -13.29 -14.19
N THR A 58 -5.91 -12.17 -14.61
CA THR A 58 -5.21 -10.87 -14.55
C THR A 58 -4.75 -10.51 -13.14
N LYS A 59 -5.57 -10.82 -12.13
CA LYS A 59 -5.23 -10.61 -10.72
C LYS A 59 -3.98 -11.39 -10.31
N ASP A 60 -3.92 -12.67 -10.68
CA ASP A 60 -2.77 -13.51 -10.33
C ASP A 60 -1.52 -13.10 -11.12
N GLY A 61 -1.69 -12.62 -12.36
CA GLY A 61 -0.62 -12.02 -13.14
C GLY A 61 -0.03 -10.77 -12.46
N LEU A 62 -0.89 -9.86 -11.97
CA LEU A 62 -0.47 -8.69 -11.22
C LEU A 62 0.20 -9.06 -9.90
N ASN A 63 -0.34 -10.04 -9.15
CA ASN A 63 0.27 -10.52 -7.91
C ASN A 63 1.68 -11.07 -8.17
N ARG A 64 1.83 -11.93 -9.17
CA ARG A 64 3.12 -12.52 -9.54
C ARG A 64 4.13 -11.45 -9.96
N LEU A 65 3.71 -10.49 -10.78
CA LEU A 65 4.57 -9.39 -11.20
C LEU A 65 4.99 -8.52 -10.00
N ALA A 66 4.06 -8.26 -9.09
CA ALA A 66 4.28 -7.48 -7.88
C ALA A 66 5.28 -8.16 -6.92
N GLU A 67 5.13 -9.46 -6.69
CA GLU A 67 6.06 -10.25 -5.87
C GLU A 67 7.48 -10.30 -6.46
N GLU A 68 7.58 -10.48 -7.77
CA GLU A 68 8.86 -10.60 -8.46
C GLU A 68 9.65 -9.29 -8.50
N TYR A 69 8.94 -8.15 -8.65
CA TYR A 69 9.58 -6.85 -8.83
C TYR A 69 9.43 -5.90 -7.64
N GLY A 70 8.82 -6.32 -6.55
CA GLY A 70 8.78 -5.58 -5.29
C GLY A 70 7.89 -4.34 -5.34
N PHE A 71 6.65 -4.50 -5.72
CA PHE A 71 5.63 -3.47 -5.59
C PHE A 71 4.31 -4.06 -5.07
N SER A 72 3.44 -3.20 -4.58
CA SER A 72 2.07 -3.54 -4.19
C SER A 72 1.08 -2.85 -5.12
N TRP A 73 -0.09 -3.46 -5.32
CA TRP A 73 -1.14 -2.87 -6.14
C TRP A 73 -2.50 -2.95 -5.46
N SER A 74 -3.36 -2.02 -5.80
CA SER A 74 -4.75 -1.97 -5.34
C SER A 74 -5.63 -1.25 -6.36
N VAL A 75 -6.93 -1.50 -6.30
CA VAL A 75 -7.91 -0.73 -7.06
C VAL A 75 -8.61 0.23 -6.12
N GLN A 76 -8.46 1.51 -6.37
CA GLN A 76 -9.08 2.58 -5.59
C GLN A 76 -9.85 3.49 -6.54
N GLU A 77 -11.11 3.74 -6.22
CA GLU A 77 -11.99 4.61 -7.04
C GLU A 77 -12.04 4.21 -8.53
N GLY A 78 -12.03 2.90 -8.81
CA GLY A 78 -12.04 2.38 -10.17
C GLY A 78 -10.71 2.55 -10.93
N THR A 79 -9.64 2.95 -10.25
CA THR A 79 -8.31 3.14 -10.85
C THR A 79 -7.31 2.14 -10.26
N LEU A 80 -6.50 1.52 -11.10
CA LEU A 80 -5.36 0.70 -10.67
C LEU A 80 -4.28 1.62 -10.11
N LYS A 81 -3.90 1.41 -8.86
CA LYS A 81 -2.76 2.09 -8.21
C LYS A 81 -1.69 1.07 -7.87
N CYS A 82 -0.47 1.34 -8.26
CA CYS A 82 0.71 0.54 -7.98
C CYS A 82 1.72 1.37 -7.21
N MET A 83 2.33 0.79 -6.20
CA MET A 83 3.29 1.48 -5.35
C MET A 83 4.47 0.57 -5.04
N GLY A 84 5.66 1.04 -5.34
CA GLY A 84 6.90 0.31 -5.02
C GLY A 84 7.04 0.08 -3.51
N ASP A 85 7.58 -1.07 -3.12
CA ASP A 85 7.69 -1.45 -1.70
C ASP A 85 8.57 -0.50 -0.88
N LYS A 86 9.51 0.18 -1.53
CA LYS A 86 10.39 1.17 -0.92
C LYS A 86 9.87 2.60 -1.01
N PHE A 87 8.76 2.82 -1.68
CA PHE A 87 8.20 4.14 -1.88
C PHE A 87 7.22 4.51 -0.77
N MET A 88 7.26 5.76 -0.33
CA MET A 88 6.27 6.37 0.56
C MET A 88 5.80 7.69 -0.04
N LEU A 89 4.50 7.89 -0.07
CA LEU A 89 3.96 9.22 -0.28
C LEU A 89 4.38 10.11 0.89
N SER A 90 4.97 11.26 0.60
CA SER A 90 5.27 12.23 1.63
C SER A 90 3.95 12.73 2.23
N SER A 91 3.75 12.51 3.52
CA SER A 91 2.71 13.14 4.30
C SER A 91 3.39 13.87 5.45
N SER A 92 2.94 15.07 5.74
CA SER A 92 3.41 15.86 6.87
C SER A 92 2.64 15.60 8.15
N VAL A 93 1.81 14.56 8.18
CA VAL A 93 0.96 14.28 9.34
C VAL A 93 1.79 13.65 10.46
N GLU A 94 1.80 14.31 11.60
CA GLU A 94 2.39 13.80 12.84
C GLU A 94 1.27 13.44 13.83
N LEU A 95 1.24 12.19 14.26
CA LEU A 95 0.34 11.70 15.29
C LEU A 95 1.09 11.64 16.62
N ASN A 96 0.65 12.46 17.58
CA ASN A 96 1.18 12.48 18.95
C ASN A 96 0.04 12.58 19.95
N GLY A 97 0.35 12.33 21.23
CA GLY A 97 -0.65 12.34 22.30
C GLY A 97 -1.09 13.74 22.73
N ASP A 98 -0.37 14.80 22.35
CA ASP A 98 -0.68 16.16 22.82
C ASP A 98 -1.65 16.87 21.86
N ASN A 99 -1.27 16.99 20.58
CA ASN A 99 -2.02 17.75 19.58
C ASN A 99 -2.35 16.94 18.32
N GLY A 100 -1.74 15.76 18.14
CA GLY A 100 -1.84 14.94 16.91
C GLY A 100 -2.93 13.87 16.98
N GLY A 101 -3.77 13.86 18.01
CA GLY A 101 -4.91 12.95 18.10
C GLY A 101 -4.55 11.48 18.29
N LEU A 102 -3.31 11.13 18.63
CA LEU A 102 -2.92 9.75 18.91
C LEU A 102 -3.61 9.24 20.19
N ILE A 103 -4.43 8.20 20.06
CA ILE A 103 -5.13 7.57 21.20
C ILE A 103 -4.32 6.38 21.71
N ASN A 104 -3.89 5.49 20.81
CA ASN A 104 -3.14 4.30 21.18
C ASN A 104 -2.18 3.88 20.06
N ILE A 105 -1.09 3.22 20.45
CA ILE A 105 -0.17 2.56 19.52
C ILE A 105 0.28 1.22 20.11
N SER A 106 0.21 0.18 19.29
CA SER A 106 0.64 -1.18 19.66
C SER A 106 1.46 -1.80 18.52
N PRO A 107 2.42 -2.68 18.84
CA PRO A 107 3.18 -3.38 17.81
C PRO A 107 2.32 -4.43 17.12
N ILE A 108 2.54 -4.63 15.82
CA ILE A 108 2.03 -5.77 15.06
C ILE A 108 3.11 -6.84 15.07
N LEU A 109 2.84 -7.97 15.74
CA LEU A 109 3.78 -9.09 15.88
C LEU A 109 3.68 -10.09 14.71
N SER A 110 2.58 -10.04 13.97
CA SER A 110 2.36 -10.85 12.76
C SER A 110 1.63 -10.00 11.73
N GLY A 111 2.17 -9.88 10.54
CA GLY A 111 1.58 -9.13 9.44
C GLY A 111 1.78 -9.84 8.11
N PRO A 112 1.10 -9.40 7.05
CA PRO A 112 1.24 -9.99 5.73
C PRO A 112 2.67 -9.92 5.18
N LEU A 113 3.48 -9.00 5.72
CA LEU A 113 4.90 -8.86 5.44
C LEU A 113 5.68 -9.31 6.68
N GLN A 114 6.02 -10.59 6.76
CA GLN A 114 6.75 -11.23 7.89
C GLN A 114 8.11 -10.60 8.26
N TRP A 115 8.53 -9.56 7.55
CA TRP A 115 9.88 -8.96 7.64
C TRP A 115 9.88 -7.51 8.11
N THR A 116 8.73 -6.93 8.44
CA THR A 116 8.65 -5.52 8.79
C THR A 116 8.05 -5.34 10.18
N THR A 117 8.68 -4.52 10.99
CA THR A 117 8.10 -4.07 12.24
C THR A 117 6.91 -3.17 11.93
N GLY A 118 5.72 -3.65 12.23
CA GLY A 118 4.47 -2.92 12.05
C GLY A 118 3.95 -2.34 13.36
N VAL A 119 3.09 -1.35 13.24
CA VAL A 119 2.33 -0.78 14.34
C VAL A 119 0.87 -0.61 13.96
N LYS A 120 -0.01 -0.92 14.90
CA LYS A 120 -1.41 -0.56 14.86
C LYS A 120 -1.61 0.72 15.66
N ILE A 121 -2.12 1.74 15.00
CA ILE A 121 -2.31 3.08 15.55
C ILE A 121 -3.81 3.34 15.61
N LYS A 122 -4.31 3.72 16.79
CA LYS A 122 -5.64 4.29 16.95
C LYS A 122 -5.51 5.78 17.18
N ALA A 123 -6.16 6.58 16.35
CA ALA A 123 -6.10 8.03 16.43
C ALA A 123 -7.49 8.66 16.21
N LEU A 124 -7.64 9.93 16.59
CA LEU A 124 -8.75 10.74 16.11
C LEU A 124 -8.67 10.87 14.59
N TYR A 125 -9.82 11.06 13.95
CA TYR A 125 -9.84 11.24 12.50
C TYR A 125 -9.04 12.48 12.08
N VAL A 126 -8.03 12.26 11.27
CA VAL A 126 -7.21 13.31 10.65
C VAL A 126 -7.34 13.19 9.13
N PRO A 127 -7.91 14.19 8.45
CA PRO A 127 -8.00 14.17 6.99
C PRO A 127 -6.60 14.20 6.35
N GLY A 128 -6.48 13.60 5.16
CA GLY A 128 -5.23 13.59 4.38
C GLY A 128 -4.31 12.40 4.63
N ILE A 129 -4.63 11.51 5.57
CA ILE A 129 -3.94 10.23 5.69
C ILE A 129 -4.57 9.25 4.70
N THR A 130 -3.75 8.72 3.79
CA THR A 130 -4.18 7.75 2.78
C THR A 130 -3.29 6.52 2.81
N VAL A 131 -3.78 5.41 2.25
CA VAL A 131 -2.96 4.21 2.08
C VAL A 131 -1.73 4.54 1.23
N GLY A 132 -0.55 4.13 1.70
CA GLY A 132 0.74 4.42 1.07
C GLY A 132 1.39 5.73 1.54
N SER A 133 0.67 6.61 2.24
CA SER A 133 1.27 7.82 2.83
C SER A 133 2.21 7.48 3.99
N SER A 134 3.12 8.39 4.31
CA SER A 134 3.94 8.32 5.51
C SER A 134 3.24 9.01 6.67
N VAL A 135 3.29 8.40 7.83
CA VAL A 135 2.81 8.96 9.09
C VAL A 135 3.96 8.93 10.08
N LYS A 136 4.24 10.08 10.70
CA LYS A 136 5.18 10.19 11.80
C LYS A 136 4.44 10.02 13.11
N VAL A 137 4.85 9.05 13.91
CA VAL A 137 4.24 8.79 15.22
C VAL A 137 5.23 9.15 16.33
N SER A 138 4.75 9.92 17.31
CA SER A 138 5.50 10.28 18.52
C SER A 138 4.71 9.88 19.76
N SER A 139 5.14 8.80 20.41
CA SER A 139 4.51 8.29 21.61
C SER A 139 5.36 8.56 22.85
N LYS A 140 4.80 9.24 23.84
CA LYS A 140 5.47 9.46 25.14
C LYS A 140 5.54 8.20 25.99
N LEU A 141 4.51 7.36 25.90
CA LEU A 141 4.40 6.12 26.67
C LEU A 141 5.28 5.00 26.09
N ASN A 142 5.29 4.88 24.77
CA ASN A 142 6.02 3.84 24.05
C ASN A 142 7.03 4.47 23.08
N LYS A 143 8.12 5.01 23.60
CA LYS A 143 9.16 5.69 22.80
C LYS A 143 9.77 4.77 21.74
N SER A 144 9.86 3.46 21.99
CA SER A 144 10.37 2.46 21.04
C SER A 144 9.52 2.31 19.78
N LEU A 145 8.23 2.65 19.86
CA LEU A 145 7.29 2.63 18.75
C LEU A 145 7.19 3.99 18.03
N SER A 146 7.92 5.00 18.49
CA SER A 146 8.00 6.28 17.78
C SER A 146 8.81 6.14 16.51
N GLY A 147 8.38 6.80 15.44
CA GLY A 147 9.06 6.74 14.14
C GLY A 147 8.15 7.09 12.98
N THR A 148 8.70 6.94 11.77
CA THR A 148 7.95 7.14 10.53
C THR A 148 7.54 5.79 9.95
N TYR A 149 6.29 5.66 9.61
CA TYR A 149 5.68 4.44 9.12
C TYR A 149 4.93 4.69 7.81
N ARG A 150 4.92 3.72 6.93
CA ARG A 150 4.06 3.70 5.74
C ARG A 150 2.71 3.11 6.12
N VAL A 151 1.64 3.81 5.80
CA VAL A 151 0.26 3.38 6.01
C VAL A 151 -0.07 2.25 5.03
N HIS A 152 -0.54 1.12 5.58
CA HIS A 152 -0.95 -0.05 4.81
C HIS A 152 -2.46 -0.19 4.74
N THR A 153 -3.14 -0.04 5.87
CA THR A 153 -4.59 -0.15 5.97
C THR A 153 -5.13 0.98 6.83
N ILE A 154 -6.30 1.50 6.47
CA ILE A 154 -7.03 2.50 7.24
C ILE A 154 -8.46 2.02 7.40
N GLY A 155 -8.90 1.90 8.64
CA GLY A 155 -10.30 1.80 9.02
C GLY A 155 -10.75 3.14 9.58
N ILE A 156 -11.90 3.65 9.15
CA ILE A 156 -12.44 4.93 9.62
C ILE A 156 -13.80 4.65 10.24
N ASP A 157 -13.98 5.11 11.47
CA ASP A 157 -15.24 5.03 12.21
C ASP A 157 -15.72 6.45 12.52
N LEU A 158 -16.78 6.85 11.83
CA LEU A 158 -17.38 8.17 11.94
C LEU A 158 -18.84 8.02 12.35
N ASP A 159 -19.15 8.35 13.59
CA ASP A 159 -20.50 8.35 14.09
C ASP A 159 -21.03 9.79 14.22
N ALA A 160 -22.10 10.10 13.48
CA ALA A 160 -22.72 11.43 13.48
C ALA A 160 -23.46 11.76 14.78
N TYR A 161 -23.80 10.75 15.59
CA TYR A 161 -24.54 10.89 16.84
C TYR A 161 -23.67 10.80 18.10
N SER A 162 -22.40 10.42 17.94
CA SER A 162 -21.43 10.40 19.02
C SER A 162 -20.21 11.22 18.66
N SER A 163 -19.38 11.53 19.65
CA SER A 163 -18.09 12.21 19.42
C SER A 163 -16.97 11.28 18.95
N ASN A 164 -17.29 10.05 18.59
CA ASN A 164 -16.31 9.05 18.18
C ASN A 164 -15.97 9.16 16.71
N TRP A 165 -15.06 10.06 16.40
CA TRP A 165 -14.47 10.18 15.07
C TRP A 165 -13.05 9.65 15.15
N THR A 166 -12.89 8.35 14.90
CA THR A 166 -11.62 7.65 15.06
C THR A 166 -11.18 6.96 13.79
N MET A 167 -9.89 6.70 13.71
CA MET A 167 -9.28 5.90 12.66
C MET A 167 -8.36 4.85 13.27
N ASP A 168 -8.41 3.65 12.71
CA ASP A 168 -7.49 2.56 12.98
C ASP A 168 -6.56 2.42 11.77
N ILE A 169 -5.26 2.58 12.00
CA ILE A 169 -4.25 2.56 10.95
C ILE A 169 -3.30 1.40 11.22
N GLU A 170 -3.13 0.51 10.24
CA GLU A 170 -2.03 -0.45 10.25
C GLU A 170 -0.91 0.07 9.36
N SER A 171 0.29 0.13 9.90
CA SER A 171 1.42 0.73 9.22
C SER A 171 2.73 0.00 9.54
N TYR A 172 3.70 0.09 8.63
CA TYR A 172 4.95 -0.65 8.70
C TYR A 172 6.14 0.27 8.46
N LYS A 173 7.26 0.00 9.17
CA LYS A 173 8.54 0.65 8.87
C LYS A 173 9.10 0.13 7.55
N LEU A 174 9.52 1.05 6.67
CA LEU A 174 10.23 0.66 5.46
C LEU A 174 11.67 0.23 5.78
N GLY A 175 12.10 -0.85 5.17
CA GLY A 175 13.52 -1.18 5.06
C GLY A 175 14.15 -1.98 6.20
N VAL A 176 13.41 -2.52 7.15
CA VAL A 176 13.96 -3.49 8.11
C VAL A 176 13.65 -4.91 7.63
N LYS A 177 14.53 -5.46 6.78
CA LYS A 177 14.58 -6.92 6.63
C LYS A 177 15.16 -7.45 7.95
N VAL A 178 14.33 -8.08 8.76
CA VAL A 178 14.82 -8.89 9.86
C VAL A 178 15.50 -10.12 9.22
N LYS A 179 16.82 -10.25 9.46
CA LYS A 179 17.58 -11.45 9.09
C LYS A 179 17.13 -12.63 9.91
#